data_6b3093b2af273e6a852b434d7de3d1a5
#
_entry.id   6b3093b2af273e6a852b434d7de3d1a5
#
_cell.length_a   1.000
_cell.length_b   1.000
_cell.length_c   1.000
_cell.angle_alpha   90.00
_cell.angle_beta   90.00
_cell.angle_gamma   90.00
#
_symmetry.space_group_name_H-M   'P 1'
#
loop_
_entity.id
_entity.type
_entity.pdbx_description
1 polymer ?
#
loop_
_entity_poly.entity_id
_entity_poly.type
_entity_poly.pdbx_seq_one_letter_code
_entity_poly.pdbx_strand_id
1 'polypeptide(L)'
;MGTELVDPMASVRAYLAAEKSSNTRRAYASDWADFSQWCGRVGVLELPARPVDVARYLAELADDGRKVATIERRVAAIRYVHTSAGQEPPTGAEGVKALMRGIRRTKHQAKTRKAPATAEVLSKAVERLTGSLTDLRDRAILLVGFAGALRRSELVALHVSDLQMHRKGVLLHIRSSKTDQDGEGATLPIPRGGKLKPVAALEAWLAAGG
;
A
#
# COMPACT_ATOMS: atom_id res chain seq x y z
N MET A 1 30.94 23.11 -25.26
CA MET A 1 30.66 21.78 -24.68
C MET A 1 30.57 21.99 -23.17
N GLY A 2 29.35 22.12 -22.65
CA GLY A 2 29.13 22.25 -21.20
C GLY A 2 29.29 20.87 -20.55
N THR A 3 30.26 20.74 -19.67
CA THR A 3 30.43 19.56 -18.82
C THR A 3 29.28 19.60 -17.82
N GLU A 4 28.26 18.76 -18.02
CA GLU A 4 27.18 18.54 -17.04
C GLU A 4 27.85 18.07 -15.75
N LEU A 5 27.80 18.89 -14.71
CA LEU A 5 28.33 18.53 -13.38
C LEU A 5 27.49 17.38 -12.85
N VAL A 6 28.01 16.16 -12.99
CA VAL A 6 27.38 14.98 -12.39
C VAL A 6 27.40 15.18 -10.88
N ASP A 7 26.19 15.32 -10.30
CA ASP A 7 26.04 15.42 -8.85
C ASP A 7 26.47 14.10 -8.18
N PRO A 8 27.60 14.07 -7.45
CA PRO A 8 28.13 12.84 -6.87
C PRO A 8 27.21 12.22 -5.80
N MET A 9 26.23 13.00 -5.29
CA MET A 9 25.25 12.53 -4.31
C MET A 9 23.92 12.08 -4.94
N ALA A 10 23.76 12.19 -6.25
CA ALA A 10 22.51 11.82 -6.93
C ALA A 10 22.15 10.35 -6.70
N SER A 11 23.10 9.44 -6.85
CA SER A 11 22.89 8.00 -6.61
C SER A 11 22.57 7.71 -5.14
N VAL A 12 23.28 8.35 -4.21
CA VAL A 12 22.99 8.19 -2.77
C VAL A 12 21.58 8.64 -2.45
N ARG A 13 21.16 9.80 -2.95
CA ARG A 13 19.77 10.28 -2.77
C ARG A 13 18.74 9.35 -3.40
N ALA A 14 19.03 8.79 -4.58
CA ALA A 14 18.15 7.84 -5.24
C ALA A 14 17.97 6.56 -4.42
N TYR A 15 19.03 5.99 -3.88
CA TYR A 15 18.95 4.80 -3.03
C TYR A 15 18.25 5.07 -1.69
N LEU A 16 18.55 6.20 -1.05
CA LEU A 16 17.83 6.61 0.17
C LEU A 16 16.32 6.81 -0.11
N ALA A 17 15.98 7.39 -1.26
CA ALA A 17 14.58 7.52 -1.67
C ALA A 17 13.92 6.17 -1.99
N ALA A 18 14.68 5.16 -2.42
CA ALA A 18 14.17 3.82 -2.68
C ALA A 18 14.01 2.95 -1.42
N GLU A 19 14.55 3.36 -0.26
CA GLU A 19 14.43 2.63 1.02
C GLU A 19 12.97 2.32 1.38
N LYS A 20 12.05 3.24 1.09
CA LYS A 20 10.61 3.06 1.33
C LYS A 20 9.84 3.07 0.03
N SER A 21 8.84 2.19 -0.09
CA SER A 21 7.93 2.20 -1.24
C SER A 21 7.25 3.57 -1.42
N SER A 22 6.87 3.92 -2.65
CA SER A 22 6.17 5.17 -2.97
C SER A 22 4.88 5.35 -2.15
N ASN A 23 4.16 4.27 -1.88
CA ASN A 23 2.95 4.27 -1.05
C ASN A 23 3.26 4.57 0.42
N THR A 24 4.36 4.00 0.96
CA THR A 24 4.80 4.30 2.33
C THR A 24 5.23 5.75 2.46
N ARG A 25 5.97 6.28 1.49
CA ARG A 25 6.38 7.70 1.49
C ARG A 25 5.18 8.64 1.45
N ARG A 26 4.19 8.38 0.58
CA ARG A 26 2.95 9.16 0.54
C ARG A 26 2.18 9.11 1.86
N ALA A 27 2.08 7.93 2.46
CA ALA A 27 1.42 7.79 3.75
C ALA A 27 2.15 8.56 4.85
N TYR A 28 3.49 8.48 4.90
CA TYR A 28 4.29 9.23 5.87
C TYR A 28 4.24 10.73 5.65
N ALA A 29 4.25 11.21 4.40
CA ALA A 29 4.09 12.62 4.08
C ALA A 29 2.74 13.16 4.56
N SER A 30 1.65 12.41 4.33
CA SER A 30 0.32 12.78 4.82
C SER A 30 0.23 12.76 6.36
N ASP A 31 0.84 11.76 7.01
CA ASP A 31 0.85 11.66 8.47
C ASP A 31 1.71 12.76 9.11
N TRP A 32 2.82 13.12 8.46
CA TRP A 32 3.66 14.23 8.89
C TRP A 32 2.95 15.57 8.75
N ALA A 33 2.28 15.82 7.63
CA ALA A 33 1.51 17.05 7.41
C ALA A 33 0.40 17.25 8.47
N ASP A 34 -0.25 16.17 8.89
CA ASP A 34 -1.24 16.20 9.98
C ASP A 34 -0.59 16.57 11.33
N PHE A 35 0.59 15.98 11.64
CA PHE A 35 1.34 16.34 12.85
C PHE A 35 1.83 17.80 12.82
N SER A 36 2.38 18.23 11.68
CA SER A 36 2.85 19.61 11.46
C SER A 36 1.72 20.62 11.66
N GLN A 37 0.55 20.34 11.07
CA GLN A 37 -0.64 21.18 11.26
C GLN A 37 -1.08 21.24 12.74
N TRP A 38 -1.02 20.10 13.45
CA TRP A 38 -1.31 20.07 14.89
C TRP A 38 -0.31 20.91 15.67
N CYS A 39 0.99 20.79 15.39
CA CYS A 39 2.04 21.59 16.02
C CYS A 39 1.81 23.11 15.82
N GLY A 40 1.49 23.51 14.59
CA GLY A 40 1.17 24.90 14.28
C GLY A 40 -0.05 25.41 15.05
N ARG A 41 -1.08 24.57 15.22
CA ARG A 41 -2.29 24.92 15.97
C ARG A 41 -2.04 25.12 17.47
N VAL A 42 -1.15 24.31 18.05
CA VAL A 42 -0.84 24.39 19.50
C VAL A 42 0.40 25.21 19.82
N GLY A 43 1.09 25.76 18.82
CA GLY A 43 2.24 26.64 18.99
C GLY A 43 3.52 25.94 19.47
N VAL A 44 3.78 24.70 18.99
CA VAL A 44 4.99 23.93 19.33
C VAL A 44 5.82 23.61 18.10
N LEU A 45 7.12 23.35 18.29
CA LEU A 45 8.01 22.96 17.19
C LEU A 45 7.71 21.52 16.74
N GLU A 46 7.65 21.34 15.43
CA GLU A 46 7.48 20.02 14.82
C GLU A 46 8.80 19.27 14.62
N LEU A 47 9.92 20.02 14.42
CA LEU A 47 11.24 19.46 14.17
C LEU A 47 12.34 20.36 14.73
N PRO A 48 13.14 19.90 15.72
CA PRO A 48 12.91 18.67 16.50
C PRO A 48 11.70 18.79 17.44
N ALA A 49 10.81 17.81 17.43
CA ALA A 49 9.68 17.78 18.35
C ALA A 49 10.10 17.25 19.73
N ARG A 50 9.49 17.77 20.77
CA ARG A 50 9.71 17.24 22.13
C ARG A 50 8.86 15.99 22.37
N PRO A 51 9.37 14.99 23.10
CA PRO A 51 8.62 13.78 23.42
C PRO A 51 7.24 14.04 24.06
N VAL A 52 7.13 15.09 24.89
CA VAL A 52 5.88 15.46 25.55
C VAL A 52 4.83 15.96 24.55
N ASP A 53 5.23 16.72 23.52
CA ASP A 53 4.32 17.21 22.50
C ASP A 53 3.84 16.09 21.61
N VAL A 54 4.73 15.16 21.27
CA VAL A 54 4.35 13.92 20.53
C VAL A 54 3.38 13.07 21.37
N ALA A 55 3.65 12.89 22.65
CA ALA A 55 2.74 12.15 23.53
C ALA A 55 1.35 12.79 23.58
N ARG A 56 1.27 14.14 23.71
CA ARG A 56 0.01 14.88 23.68
C ARG A 56 -0.75 14.69 22.38
N TYR A 57 -0.08 14.83 21.24
CA TYR A 57 -0.68 14.59 19.93
C TYR A 57 -1.27 13.18 19.79
N LEU A 58 -0.50 12.14 20.22
CA LEU A 58 -0.96 10.75 20.14
C LEU A 58 -2.14 10.48 21.07
N ALA A 59 -2.19 11.12 22.24
CA ALA A 59 -3.33 11.02 23.16
C ALA A 59 -4.58 11.65 22.53
N GLU A 60 -4.50 12.86 21.97
CA GLU A 60 -5.60 13.51 21.27
C GLU A 60 -6.15 12.62 20.12
N LEU A 61 -5.27 12.02 19.32
CA LEU A 61 -5.70 11.06 18.28
C LEU A 61 -6.45 9.87 18.85
N ALA A 62 -6.00 9.39 20.01
CA ALA A 62 -6.66 8.27 20.67
C ALA A 62 -8.05 8.71 21.19
N ASP A 63 -8.18 9.89 21.77
CA ASP A 63 -9.45 10.43 22.26
C ASP A 63 -10.43 10.71 21.12
N ASP A 64 -9.95 11.17 19.96
CA ASP A 64 -10.71 11.32 18.71
C ASP A 64 -11.14 9.98 18.09
N GLY A 65 -10.88 8.86 18.74
CA GLY A 65 -11.33 7.55 18.26
C GLY A 65 -10.49 6.96 17.11
N ARG A 66 -9.31 7.50 16.83
CA ARG A 66 -8.45 6.94 15.78
C ARG A 66 -8.02 5.52 16.13
N LYS A 67 -7.96 4.65 15.11
CA LYS A 67 -7.53 3.26 15.28
C LYS A 67 -6.07 3.18 15.69
N VAL A 68 -5.74 2.23 16.56
CA VAL A 68 -4.36 1.98 17.02
C VAL A 68 -3.37 1.89 15.86
N ALA A 69 -3.71 1.15 14.80
CA ALA A 69 -2.84 1.01 13.62
C ALA A 69 -2.59 2.34 12.89
N THR A 70 -3.53 3.29 12.91
CA THR A 70 -3.34 4.64 12.38
C THR A 70 -2.38 5.43 13.24
N ILE A 71 -2.54 5.36 14.57
CA ILE A 71 -1.65 6.04 15.53
C ILE A 71 -0.22 5.50 15.41
N GLU A 72 -0.05 4.17 15.32
CA GLU A 72 1.26 3.53 15.11
C GLU A 72 1.94 3.98 13.82
N ARG A 73 1.18 4.15 12.72
CA ARG A 73 1.75 4.66 11.48
C ARG A 73 2.22 6.11 11.62
N ARG A 74 1.50 6.95 12.37
CA ARG A 74 1.91 8.34 12.66
C ARG A 74 3.17 8.39 13.53
N VAL A 75 3.28 7.51 14.52
CA VAL A 75 4.53 7.34 15.29
C VAL A 75 5.69 6.99 14.36
N ALA A 76 5.48 6.08 13.41
CA ALA A 76 6.50 5.69 12.43
C ALA A 76 6.87 6.86 11.49
N ALA A 77 5.90 7.66 11.06
CA ALA A 77 6.14 8.83 10.21
C ALA A 77 6.96 9.92 10.96
N ILE A 78 6.60 10.23 12.21
CA ILE A 78 7.35 11.18 13.05
C ILE A 78 8.78 10.71 13.25
N ARG A 79 8.96 9.41 13.56
CA ARG A 79 10.29 8.82 13.69
C ARG A 79 11.10 8.97 12.40
N TYR A 80 10.50 8.62 11.27
CA TYR A 80 11.14 8.66 9.96
C TYR A 80 11.64 10.07 9.63
N VAL A 81 10.81 11.10 9.79
CA VAL A 81 11.18 12.48 9.47
C VAL A 81 12.32 12.97 10.37
N HIS A 82 12.27 12.71 11.68
CA HIS A 82 13.36 13.10 12.60
C HIS A 82 14.67 12.41 12.22
N THR A 83 14.63 11.09 12.00
CA THR A 83 15.83 10.33 11.59
C THR A 83 16.40 10.84 10.26
N SER A 84 15.53 11.13 9.28
CA SER A 84 15.95 11.67 7.97
C SER A 84 16.55 13.08 8.08
N ALA A 85 16.16 13.85 9.10
CA ALA A 85 16.71 15.18 9.39
C ALA A 85 17.95 15.13 10.30
N GLY A 86 18.47 13.94 10.62
CA GLY A 86 19.61 13.78 11.53
C GLY A 86 19.30 14.12 12.98
N GLN A 87 18.01 14.15 13.36
CA GLN A 87 17.56 14.44 14.71
C GLN A 87 17.22 13.16 15.47
N GLU A 88 17.40 13.17 16.79
CA GLU A 88 16.98 12.05 17.62
C GLU A 88 15.45 11.93 17.61
N PRO A 89 14.89 10.74 17.29
CA PRO A 89 13.45 10.57 17.21
C PRO A 89 12.78 10.67 18.59
N PRO A 90 11.85 11.59 18.82
CA PRO A 90 11.15 11.77 20.11
C PRO A 90 10.30 10.55 20.48
N THR A 91 9.94 9.74 19.48
CA THR A 91 9.17 8.49 19.64
C THR A 91 9.94 7.39 20.36
N GLY A 92 11.26 7.54 20.52
CA GLY A 92 12.13 6.65 21.28
C GLY A 92 12.02 6.84 22.79
N ALA A 93 11.53 7.97 23.26
CA ALA A 93 11.40 8.29 24.67
C ALA A 93 10.45 7.35 25.41
N GLU A 94 10.78 6.97 26.65
CA GLU A 94 10.01 5.99 27.41
C GLU A 94 8.57 6.45 27.68
N GLY A 95 8.34 7.75 27.91
CA GLY A 95 7.00 8.30 28.05
C GLY A 95 6.09 8.06 26.86
N VAL A 96 6.61 8.24 25.61
CA VAL A 96 5.86 7.96 24.37
C VAL A 96 5.59 6.47 24.21
N LYS A 97 6.59 5.62 24.50
CA LYS A 97 6.42 4.15 24.48
C LYS A 97 5.39 3.68 25.49
N ALA A 98 5.43 4.22 26.72
CA ALA A 98 4.47 3.91 27.77
C ALA A 98 3.05 4.31 27.39
N LEU A 99 2.87 5.52 26.83
CA LEU A 99 1.58 5.99 26.31
C LEU A 99 1.05 5.02 25.22
N MET A 100 1.89 4.65 24.25
CA MET A 100 1.48 3.73 23.20
C MET A 100 1.08 2.34 23.73
N ARG A 101 1.75 1.84 24.78
CA ARG A 101 1.32 0.61 25.48
C ARG A 101 -0.06 0.80 26.12
N GLY A 102 -0.29 1.95 26.75
CA GLY A 102 -1.59 2.33 27.33
C GLY A 102 -2.69 2.37 26.28
N ILE A 103 -2.47 3.10 25.17
CA ILE A 103 -3.42 3.22 24.06
C ILE A 103 -3.78 1.82 23.49
N ARG A 104 -2.79 0.94 23.26
CA ARG A 104 -3.05 -0.43 22.80
C ARG A 104 -3.94 -1.21 23.77
N ARG A 105 -3.69 -1.06 25.07
CA ARG A 105 -4.40 -1.79 26.12
C ARG A 105 -5.84 -1.31 26.27
N THR A 106 -6.06 0.01 26.24
CA THR A 106 -7.40 0.60 26.43
C THR A 106 -8.27 0.54 25.18
N LYS A 107 -7.64 0.63 23.99
CA LYS A 107 -8.36 0.59 22.71
C LYS A 107 -8.32 -0.79 22.05
N HIS A 108 -8.50 -1.85 22.85
CA HIS A 108 -8.60 -3.22 22.36
C HIS A 108 -9.77 -3.35 21.35
N GLN A 109 -9.53 -2.95 20.10
CA GLN A 109 -10.45 -3.25 19.00
C GLN A 109 -10.03 -4.57 18.38
N ALA A 110 -10.88 -5.59 18.53
CA ALA A 110 -10.73 -6.81 17.75
C ALA A 110 -10.61 -6.41 16.26
N LYS A 111 -9.61 -6.93 15.56
CA LYS A 111 -9.46 -6.68 14.13
C LYS A 111 -10.73 -7.19 13.43
N THR A 112 -11.61 -6.29 13.04
CA THR A 112 -12.78 -6.65 12.21
C THR A 112 -12.25 -7.13 10.87
N ARG A 113 -12.23 -8.43 10.67
CA ARG A 113 -11.89 -9.03 9.39
C ARG A 113 -13.10 -8.83 8.47
N LYS A 114 -12.85 -8.34 7.27
CA LYS A 114 -13.87 -8.34 6.22
C LYS A 114 -14.18 -9.79 5.83
N ALA A 115 -15.41 -10.06 5.44
CA ALA A 115 -15.79 -11.36 4.90
C ALA A 115 -14.92 -11.68 3.68
N PRO A 116 -14.43 -12.92 3.53
CA PRO A 116 -13.66 -13.32 2.37
C PRO A 116 -14.53 -13.24 1.11
N ALA A 117 -13.93 -12.81 -0.01
CA ALA A 117 -14.55 -12.97 -1.31
C ALA A 117 -14.53 -14.48 -1.65
N THR A 118 -15.71 -15.10 -1.73
CA THR A 118 -15.85 -16.49 -2.18
C THR A 118 -16.16 -16.55 -3.67
N ALA A 119 -16.00 -17.72 -4.28
CA ALA A 119 -16.36 -17.92 -5.68
C ALA A 119 -17.84 -17.62 -5.96
N GLU A 120 -18.74 -17.92 -5.00
CA GLU A 120 -20.17 -17.64 -5.13
C GLU A 120 -20.46 -16.12 -5.10
N VAL A 121 -19.80 -15.39 -4.19
CA VAL A 121 -19.94 -13.93 -4.12
C VAL A 121 -19.45 -13.28 -5.41
N LEU A 122 -18.33 -13.79 -5.94
CA LEU A 122 -17.77 -13.29 -7.18
C LEU A 122 -18.64 -13.63 -8.40
N SER A 123 -19.17 -14.84 -8.48
CA SER A 123 -20.13 -15.25 -9.54
C SER A 123 -21.31 -14.29 -9.60
N LYS A 124 -21.96 -14.05 -8.46
CA LYS A 124 -23.10 -13.12 -8.36
C LYS A 124 -22.72 -11.67 -8.74
N ALA A 125 -21.49 -11.25 -8.43
CA ALA A 125 -21.03 -9.91 -8.80
C ALA A 125 -20.85 -9.76 -10.31
N VAL A 126 -20.21 -10.75 -10.98
CA VAL A 126 -19.98 -10.70 -12.42
C VAL A 126 -21.21 -10.99 -13.27
N GLU A 127 -22.24 -11.68 -12.73
CA GLU A 127 -23.54 -11.89 -13.40
C GLU A 127 -24.28 -10.57 -13.67
N ARG A 128 -24.00 -9.53 -12.90
CA ARG A 128 -24.60 -8.20 -13.06
C ARG A 128 -23.95 -7.36 -14.16
N LEU A 129 -22.82 -7.79 -14.70
CA LEU A 129 -22.09 -7.07 -15.73
C LEU A 129 -22.70 -7.41 -17.11
N THR A 130 -23.21 -6.37 -17.80
CA THR A 130 -24.08 -6.48 -18.98
C THR A 130 -23.35 -6.61 -20.31
N GLY A 131 -22.02 -6.48 -20.33
CA GLY A 131 -21.20 -6.71 -21.52
C GLY A 131 -20.70 -5.45 -22.22
N SER A 132 -20.83 -4.26 -21.63
CA SER A 132 -20.11 -3.07 -22.08
C SER A 132 -18.58 -3.27 -21.98
N LEU A 133 -17.79 -2.47 -22.69
CA LEU A 133 -16.32 -2.54 -22.59
C LEU A 133 -15.83 -2.43 -21.15
N THR A 134 -16.45 -1.55 -20.34
CA THR A 134 -16.18 -1.42 -18.92
C THR A 134 -16.51 -2.71 -18.16
N ASP A 135 -17.65 -3.35 -18.46
CA ASP A 135 -18.06 -4.59 -17.81
C ASP A 135 -17.12 -5.76 -18.17
N LEU A 136 -16.67 -5.83 -19.42
CA LEU A 136 -15.68 -6.84 -19.84
C LEU A 136 -14.37 -6.66 -19.08
N ARG A 137 -13.89 -5.41 -18.97
CA ARG A 137 -12.70 -5.07 -18.18
C ARG A 137 -12.88 -5.48 -16.71
N ASP A 138 -13.97 -5.05 -16.09
CA ASP A 138 -14.21 -5.27 -14.67
C ASP A 138 -14.38 -6.76 -14.36
N ARG A 139 -15.02 -7.51 -15.26
CA ARG A 139 -15.11 -8.98 -15.18
C ARG A 139 -13.71 -9.61 -15.24
N ALA A 140 -12.88 -9.20 -16.19
CA ALA A 140 -11.51 -9.72 -16.31
C ALA A 140 -10.70 -9.41 -15.05
N ILE A 141 -10.73 -8.17 -14.55
CA ILE A 141 -10.04 -7.74 -13.34
C ILE A 141 -10.46 -8.58 -12.12
N LEU A 142 -11.76 -8.75 -11.90
CA LEU A 142 -12.29 -9.50 -10.76
C LEU A 142 -11.90 -10.98 -10.83
N LEU A 143 -12.07 -11.62 -11.99
CA LEU A 143 -11.86 -13.04 -12.13
C LEU A 143 -10.39 -13.43 -12.17
N VAL A 144 -9.55 -12.67 -12.88
CA VAL A 144 -8.09 -12.89 -12.92
C VAL A 144 -7.48 -12.59 -11.56
N GLY A 145 -7.86 -11.45 -10.94
CA GLY A 145 -7.38 -11.07 -9.62
C GLY A 145 -7.71 -12.11 -8.54
N PHE A 146 -8.91 -12.69 -8.62
CA PHE A 146 -9.33 -13.76 -7.70
C PHE A 146 -8.59 -15.08 -7.97
N ALA A 147 -8.53 -15.52 -9.23
CA ALA A 147 -7.90 -16.78 -9.61
C ALA A 147 -6.39 -16.78 -9.32
N GLY A 148 -5.74 -15.63 -9.50
CA GLY A 148 -4.32 -15.44 -9.21
C GLY A 148 -4.03 -15.02 -7.76
N ALA A 149 -5.04 -14.85 -6.92
CA ALA A 149 -4.89 -14.27 -5.57
C ALA A 149 -4.04 -12.99 -5.56
N LEU A 150 -4.15 -12.19 -6.63
CA LEU A 150 -3.32 -11.01 -6.86
C LEU A 150 -3.64 -9.89 -5.88
N ARG A 151 -2.59 -9.23 -5.39
CA ARG A 151 -2.78 -7.95 -4.71
C ARG A 151 -3.23 -6.89 -5.70
N ARG A 152 -4.00 -5.90 -5.24
CA ARG A 152 -4.44 -4.79 -6.10
C ARG A 152 -3.27 -4.14 -6.85
N SER A 153 -2.14 -3.93 -6.20
CA SER A 153 -0.95 -3.33 -6.81
C SER A 153 -0.34 -4.20 -7.91
N GLU A 154 -0.35 -5.52 -7.75
CA GLU A 154 0.13 -6.47 -8.74
C GLU A 154 -0.81 -6.49 -9.95
N LEU A 155 -2.12 -6.56 -9.70
CA LEU A 155 -3.13 -6.59 -10.76
C LEU A 155 -3.13 -5.33 -11.64
N VAL A 156 -3.04 -4.13 -11.05
CA VAL A 156 -3.03 -2.87 -11.82
C VAL A 156 -1.68 -2.56 -12.48
N ALA A 157 -0.63 -3.28 -12.12
CA ALA A 157 0.69 -3.16 -12.73
C ALA A 157 0.89 -4.11 -13.92
N LEU A 158 -0.05 -5.02 -14.18
CA LEU A 158 0.03 -5.94 -15.33
C LEU A 158 -0.13 -5.18 -16.64
N HIS A 159 0.75 -5.48 -17.58
CA HIS A 159 0.66 -5.06 -18.97
C HIS A 159 0.28 -6.27 -19.85
N VAL A 160 -0.22 -6.02 -21.05
CA VAL A 160 -0.52 -7.09 -22.01
C VAL A 160 0.73 -7.92 -22.31
N SER A 161 1.92 -7.29 -22.34
CA SER A 161 3.21 -7.99 -22.50
C SER A 161 3.57 -8.95 -21.37
N ASP A 162 2.91 -8.88 -20.23
CA ASP A 162 3.13 -9.78 -19.10
C ASP A 162 2.22 -11.03 -19.16
N LEU A 163 1.40 -11.11 -20.20
CA LEU A 163 0.45 -12.20 -20.40
C LEU A 163 0.98 -13.16 -21.47
N GLN A 164 1.23 -14.41 -21.10
CA GLN A 164 1.58 -15.46 -22.05
C GLN A 164 0.41 -16.42 -22.18
N MET A 165 -0.33 -16.31 -23.29
CA MET A 165 -1.50 -17.14 -23.55
C MET A 165 -1.11 -18.53 -24.01
N HIS A 166 -1.75 -19.54 -23.44
CA HIS A 166 -1.56 -20.95 -23.78
C HIS A 166 -2.90 -21.66 -23.97
N ARG A 167 -2.87 -22.80 -24.66
CA ARG A 167 -4.07 -23.64 -24.81
C ARG A 167 -4.67 -24.04 -23.45
N LYS A 168 -3.84 -24.26 -22.43
CA LYS A 168 -4.27 -24.70 -21.09
C LYS A 168 -4.60 -23.56 -20.13
N GLY A 169 -4.31 -22.30 -20.48
CA GLY A 169 -4.49 -21.17 -19.59
C GLY A 169 -3.67 -19.95 -19.97
N VAL A 170 -3.36 -19.11 -19.00
CA VAL A 170 -2.47 -17.97 -19.16
C VAL A 170 -1.40 -17.98 -18.07
N LEU A 171 -0.16 -17.64 -18.42
CA LEU A 171 0.90 -17.35 -17.48
C LEU A 171 0.96 -15.83 -17.29
N LEU A 172 0.88 -15.39 -16.04
CA LEU A 172 1.03 -13.98 -15.67
C LEU A 172 2.43 -13.76 -15.14
N HIS A 173 3.16 -12.83 -15.73
CA HIS A 173 4.46 -12.43 -15.22
C HIS A 173 4.29 -11.24 -14.26
N ILE A 174 4.45 -11.50 -12.96
CA ILE A 174 4.38 -10.48 -11.91
C ILE A 174 5.78 -9.90 -11.71
N ARG A 175 6.02 -8.68 -12.22
CA ARG A 175 7.35 -8.06 -12.23
C ARG A 175 7.87 -7.71 -10.84
N SER A 176 6.99 -7.38 -9.90
CA SER A 176 7.36 -7.12 -8.51
C SER A 176 6.18 -7.39 -7.59
N SER A 177 6.46 -7.86 -6.39
CA SER A 177 5.48 -8.09 -5.34
C SER A 177 5.93 -7.43 -4.04
N LYS A 178 5.00 -7.13 -3.15
CA LYS A 178 5.31 -6.56 -1.82
C LYS A 178 6.25 -7.44 -0.99
N THR A 179 6.28 -8.73 -1.27
CA THR A 179 7.11 -9.74 -0.57
C THR A 179 8.37 -10.11 -1.34
N ASP A 180 8.49 -9.67 -2.57
CA ASP A 180 9.64 -9.87 -3.44
C ASP A 180 10.61 -8.69 -3.21
N GLN A 181 11.52 -8.87 -2.26
CA GLN A 181 12.49 -7.83 -1.89
C GLN A 181 13.66 -7.75 -2.89
N ASP A 182 13.92 -8.84 -3.58
CA ASP A 182 15.05 -8.97 -4.50
C ASP A 182 14.66 -8.60 -5.95
N GLY A 183 13.34 -8.44 -6.24
CA GLY A 183 12.85 -8.01 -7.54
C GLY A 183 12.94 -9.10 -8.62
N GLU A 184 12.99 -10.38 -8.22
CA GLU A 184 13.07 -11.51 -9.16
C GLU A 184 11.77 -11.71 -9.95
N GLY A 185 10.65 -11.17 -9.44
CA GLY A 185 9.33 -11.38 -10.02
C GLY A 185 8.82 -12.80 -9.80
N ALA A 186 7.64 -13.07 -10.35
CA ALA A 186 7.04 -14.41 -10.27
C ALA A 186 6.20 -14.69 -11.51
N THR A 187 6.20 -15.95 -11.98
CA THR A 187 5.28 -16.40 -13.02
C THR A 187 4.15 -17.19 -12.38
N LEU A 188 2.92 -16.75 -12.59
CA LEU A 188 1.72 -17.32 -12.00
C LEU A 188 0.85 -17.95 -13.08
N PRO A 189 0.63 -19.28 -13.06
CA PRO A 189 -0.27 -19.93 -13.99
C PRO A 189 -1.73 -19.78 -13.55
N ILE A 190 -2.59 -19.35 -14.47
CA ILE A 190 -4.05 -19.41 -14.32
C ILE A 190 -4.60 -20.39 -15.33
N PRO A 191 -5.15 -21.53 -14.90
CA PRO A 191 -5.64 -22.55 -15.81
C PRO A 191 -6.95 -22.12 -16.51
N ARG A 192 -7.11 -22.57 -17.76
CA ARG A 192 -8.36 -22.43 -18.51
C ARG A 192 -9.34 -23.48 -17.98
N GLY A 193 -10.30 -23.06 -17.23
CA GLY A 193 -11.29 -23.99 -16.67
C GLY A 193 -11.91 -23.44 -15.39
N GLY A 194 -12.71 -24.30 -14.75
CA GLY A 194 -13.47 -23.93 -13.55
C GLY A 194 -14.70 -23.08 -13.84
N LYS A 195 -15.56 -22.91 -12.82
CA LYS A 195 -16.86 -22.22 -12.93
C LYS A 195 -16.74 -20.74 -13.30
N LEU A 196 -15.70 -20.07 -12.84
CA LEU A 196 -15.52 -18.63 -12.99
C LEU A 196 -14.94 -18.20 -14.34
N LYS A 197 -14.27 -19.08 -15.08
CA LYS A 197 -13.71 -18.86 -16.42
C LYS A 197 -12.84 -17.58 -16.54
N PRO A 198 -11.82 -17.38 -15.68
CA PRO A 198 -11.01 -16.15 -15.66
C PRO A 198 -10.29 -15.88 -16.98
N VAL A 199 -9.77 -16.93 -17.66
CA VAL A 199 -9.05 -16.80 -18.92
C VAL A 199 -9.98 -16.34 -20.04
N ALA A 200 -11.21 -16.90 -20.12
CA ALA A 200 -12.20 -16.48 -21.11
C ALA A 200 -12.63 -15.02 -20.91
N ALA A 201 -12.75 -14.57 -19.66
CA ALA A 201 -13.06 -13.16 -19.36
C ALA A 201 -11.92 -12.23 -19.80
N LEU A 202 -10.66 -12.63 -19.55
CA LEU A 202 -9.48 -11.90 -20.01
C LEU A 202 -9.43 -11.78 -21.54
N GLU A 203 -9.63 -12.90 -22.23
CA GLU A 203 -9.65 -12.94 -23.69
C GLU A 203 -10.75 -12.05 -24.29
N ALA A 204 -11.96 -12.10 -23.72
CA ALA A 204 -13.08 -11.28 -24.16
C ALA A 204 -12.78 -9.78 -24.02
N TRP A 205 -12.13 -9.38 -22.92
CA TRP A 205 -11.74 -7.98 -22.73
C TRP A 205 -10.62 -7.56 -23.68
N LEU A 206 -9.58 -8.39 -23.84
CA LEU A 206 -8.48 -8.08 -24.75
C LEU A 206 -8.96 -7.97 -26.21
N ALA A 207 -9.88 -8.84 -26.64
CA ALA A 207 -10.45 -8.78 -27.99
C ALA A 207 -11.32 -7.54 -28.24
N ALA A 208 -11.98 -7.01 -27.20
CA ALA A 208 -12.85 -5.86 -27.30
C ALA A 208 -12.14 -4.51 -27.13
N GLY A 209 -11.00 -4.50 -26.42
CA GLY A 209 -10.20 -3.30 -26.14
C GLY A 209 -9.05 -3.04 -27.10
N GLY A 210 -8.80 -3.94 -28.00
CA GLY A 210 -7.87 -4.16 -29.04
C GLY A 210 -7.04 -3.33 -29.75
#